data_b06a9c69d6fd666c3a2c68e5e393c06f
#
_entry.id   b06a9c69d6fd666c3a2c68e5e393c06f
#
_cell.length_a   1.000
_cell.length_b   1.000
_cell.length_c   1.000
_cell.angle_alpha   90.00
_cell.angle_beta   90.00
_cell.angle_gamma   90.00
#
_symmetry.space_group_name_H-M   'P 1'
#
loop_
_entity.id
_entity.type
_entity.pdbx_description
1 polymer ?
#
loop_
_entity_poly.entity_id
_entity_poly.type
_entity_poly.pdbx_seq_one_letter_code
_entity_poly.pdbx_strand_id
1 'polypeptide(L)'
;MLKNGLMKGVLAAALLMCATVASAQDLGKQTVNFTLGYFTPLGFDSRDIDDVLIANSTFLQTRGRSFLDLDEFNGASVGGEWLFPLARHIEGGIGVSYTSQTSHTVYADFVDPDGTEIDQDLKLRLTPIAFTVRLIPVSPRSPFQPYVGGGIGLISWKYTEVGEFVDFNAGREIFNGNFEESGTNAGPVFLGGIRFAGDAFSTGFEIRYQHAKGDLGSDFAAPKIDLGGWTYNFTAGVRF
;
A
#
# COMPACT_ATOMS: atom_id res chain seq x y z
N MET A 1 -3.14 -9.58 -28.36
CA MET A 1 -3.88 -10.84 -28.07
C MET A 1 -3.79 -11.33 -26.62
N LEU A 2 -2.90 -10.82 -25.77
CA LEU A 2 -2.77 -11.24 -24.34
C LEU A 2 -3.86 -10.72 -23.39
N LYS A 3 -4.46 -9.55 -23.66
CA LYS A 3 -5.48 -8.95 -22.74
C LYS A 3 -6.75 -9.78 -22.53
N ASN A 4 -7.15 -10.57 -23.52
CA ASN A 4 -8.38 -11.36 -23.41
C ASN A 4 -8.23 -12.67 -22.61
N GLY A 5 -7.00 -13.16 -22.44
CA GLY A 5 -6.72 -14.38 -21.66
C GLY A 5 -6.80 -14.15 -20.15
N LEU A 6 -6.29 -13.01 -19.67
CA LEU A 6 -6.28 -12.66 -18.27
C LEU A 6 -7.70 -12.43 -17.72
N MET A 7 -8.53 -11.74 -18.49
CA MET A 7 -9.92 -11.45 -18.10
C MET A 7 -10.80 -12.71 -18.05
N LYS A 8 -10.55 -13.70 -18.91
CA LYS A 8 -11.23 -15.00 -18.88
C LYS A 8 -10.81 -15.85 -17.68
N GLY A 9 -9.53 -15.77 -17.29
CA GLY A 9 -9.00 -16.46 -16.10
C GLY A 9 -9.59 -15.91 -14.80
N VAL A 10 -9.71 -14.61 -14.68
CA VAL A 10 -10.32 -13.95 -13.49
C VAL A 10 -11.82 -14.26 -13.39
N LEU A 11 -12.53 -14.27 -14.52
CA LEU A 11 -13.96 -14.62 -14.54
C LEU A 11 -14.21 -16.10 -14.19
N ALA A 12 -13.34 -17.01 -14.64
CA ALA A 12 -13.41 -18.43 -14.31
C ALA A 12 -13.12 -18.71 -12.83
N ALA A 13 -12.14 -17.99 -12.24
CA ALA A 13 -11.85 -18.08 -10.80
C ALA A 13 -12.99 -17.54 -9.95
N ALA A 14 -13.64 -16.45 -10.36
CA ALA A 14 -14.81 -15.90 -9.68
C ALA A 14 -16.03 -16.84 -9.74
N LEU A 15 -16.24 -17.52 -10.88
CA LEU A 15 -17.33 -18.51 -11.05
C LEU A 15 -17.09 -19.81 -10.27
N LEU A 16 -15.84 -20.27 -10.12
CA LEU A 16 -15.51 -21.42 -9.28
C LEU A 16 -15.75 -21.14 -7.78
N MET A 17 -15.56 -19.89 -7.32
CA MET A 17 -15.86 -19.51 -5.93
C MET A 17 -17.37 -19.48 -5.64
N CYS A 18 -18.24 -19.23 -6.63
CA CYS A 18 -19.69 -19.27 -6.43
C CYS A 18 -20.25 -20.69 -6.33
N ALA A 19 -19.56 -21.71 -6.85
CA ALA A 19 -20.07 -23.09 -6.84
C ALA A 19 -19.91 -23.81 -5.48
N THR A 20 -19.13 -23.27 -4.54
CA THR A 20 -18.90 -23.88 -3.22
C THR A 20 -19.86 -23.41 -2.12
N VAL A 21 -20.77 -22.50 -2.42
CA VAL A 21 -21.68 -21.88 -1.43
C VAL A 21 -22.74 -22.86 -0.90
N ALA A 22 -22.99 -23.98 -1.58
CA ALA A 22 -24.04 -24.94 -1.19
C ALA A 22 -23.67 -25.83 0.01
N SER A 23 -22.42 -25.87 0.46
CA SER A 23 -21.97 -26.65 1.63
C SER A 23 -21.58 -25.79 2.83
N ALA A 24 -21.86 -24.49 2.79
CA ALA A 24 -21.32 -23.50 3.72
C ALA A 24 -22.01 -23.41 5.09
N GLN A 25 -23.06 -24.16 5.33
CA GLN A 25 -23.87 -24.04 6.57
C GLN A 25 -23.13 -24.44 7.86
N ASP A 26 -21.97 -25.10 7.77
CA ASP A 26 -21.16 -25.51 8.94
C ASP A 26 -19.76 -24.84 9.02
N LEU A 27 -19.39 -24.00 8.05
CA LEU A 27 -18.04 -23.45 7.92
C LEU A 27 -17.81 -22.13 8.65
N GLY A 28 -18.85 -21.40 9.01
CA GLY A 28 -18.76 -20.09 9.66
C GLY A 28 -19.47 -18.99 8.87
N LYS A 29 -19.50 -17.80 9.46
CA LYS A 29 -20.16 -16.62 8.90
C LYS A 29 -19.23 -15.83 8.00
N GLN A 30 -19.78 -15.25 6.94
CA GLN A 30 -19.08 -14.23 6.17
C GLN A 30 -19.01 -12.92 6.98
N THR A 31 -18.01 -12.10 6.68
CA THR A 31 -17.81 -10.82 7.36
C THR A 31 -17.46 -9.74 6.35
N VAL A 32 -18.13 -8.61 6.42
CA VAL A 32 -17.69 -7.40 5.72
C VAL A 32 -17.18 -6.42 6.75
N ASN A 33 -15.90 -6.10 6.65
CA ASN A 33 -15.20 -5.18 7.52
C ASN A 33 -15.01 -3.82 6.84
N PHE A 34 -15.14 -2.76 7.60
CA PHE A 34 -14.51 -1.48 7.39
C PHE A 34 -13.17 -1.48 8.11
N THR A 35 -12.14 -0.88 7.51
CA THR A 35 -10.80 -0.78 8.09
C THR A 35 -10.37 0.68 8.17
N LEU A 36 -9.88 1.07 9.34
CA LEU A 36 -9.22 2.34 9.58
C LEU A 36 -7.82 2.04 10.09
N GLY A 37 -6.81 2.52 9.41
CA GLY A 37 -5.44 2.18 9.70
C GLY A 37 -4.47 3.32 9.58
N TYR A 38 -3.21 2.98 9.84
CA TYR A 38 -2.06 3.84 9.68
C TYR A 38 -1.01 3.09 8.85
N PHE A 39 -0.64 3.66 7.71
CA PHE A 39 0.38 3.13 6.81
C PHE A 39 1.74 3.74 7.13
N THR A 40 2.76 2.92 7.14
CA THR A 40 4.16 3.30 7.29
C THR A 40 4.97 2.66 6.17
N PRO A 41 5.57 3.43 5.26
CA PRO A 41 6.42 2.91 4.20
C PRO A 41 7.66 2.23 4.78
N LEU A 42 8.35 1.44 3.97
CA LEU A 42 9.65 0.88 4.34
C LEU A 42 10.68 2.00 4.53
N GLY A 43 11.44 1.92 5.62
CA GLY A 43 12.51 2.86 5.94
C GLY A 43 13.66 2.83 4.93
N PHE A 44 14.49 3.87 4.87
CA PHE A 44 15.59 4.01 3.92
C PHE A 44 16.52 2.79 3.88
N ASP A 45 16.86 2.22 5.03
CA ASP A 45 17.74 1.05 5.14
C ASP A 45 17.17 -0.24 4.51
N SER A 46 15.87 -0.25 4.24
CA SER A 46 15.15 -1.41 3.67
C SER A 46 14.80 -1.22 2.20
N ARG A 47 15.19 -0.08 1.59
CA ARG A 47 14.96 0.24 0.19
C ARG A 47 16.19 -0.04 -0.65
N ASP A 48 16.00 -0.31 -1.93
CA ASP A 48 17.11 -0.49 -2.87
C ASP A 48 17.69 0.87 -3.29
N ILE A 49 18.94 0.87 -3.71
CA ILE A 49 19.68 2.08 -4.12
C ILE A 49 19.11 2.75 -5.38
N ASP A 50 18.31 2.02 -6.16
CA ASP A 50 17.62 2.51 -7.36
C ASP A 50 16.23 3.08 -7.08
N ASP A 51 15.86 3.23 -5.80
CA ASP A 51 14.61 3.84 -5.36
C ASP A 51 14.67 5.37 -5.43
N VAL A 52 13.64 6.00 -5.98
CA VAL A 52 13.56 7.45 -6.17
C VAL A 52 13.62 8.22 -4.85
N LEU A 53 13.05 7.68 -3.76
CA LEU A 53 13.10 8.35 -2.45
C LEU A 53 14.49 8.31 -1.85
N ILE A 54 15.28 7.22 -2.10
CA ILE A 54 16.70 7.17 -1.76
C ILE A 54 17.49 8.16 -2.61
N ALA A 55 17.24 8.19 -3.92
CA ALA A 55 17.95 9.09 -4.82
C ALA A 55 17.71 10.55 -4.47
N ASN A 56 16.45 10.94 -4.24
CA ASN A 56 16.11 12.30 -3.83
C ASN A 56 16.74 12.66 -2.48
N SER A 57 16.64 11.76 -1.49
CA SER A 57 17.27 11.95 -0.17
C SER A 57 18.77 12.12 -0.29
N THR A 58 19.46 11.23 -1.04
CA THR A 58 20.91 11.30 -1.22
C THR A 58 21.33 12.56 -1.97
N PHE A 59 20.58 12.94 -3.00
CA PHE A 59 20.84 14.13 -3.79
C PHE A 59 20.73 15.41 -2.94
N LEU A 60 19.70 15.49 -2.10
CA LEU A 60 19.49 16.61 -1.19
C LEU A 60 20.46 16.57 0.01
N GLN A 61 20.86 15.36 0.46
CA GLN A 61 21.78 15.16 1.58
C GLN A 61 23.27 15.40 1.24
N THR A 62 23.70 15.27 -0.02
CA THR A 62 25.11 15.45 -0.41
C THR A 62 25.68 16.82 -0.03
N ARG A 63 24.86 17.72 0.45
CA ARG A 63 25.22 19.07 0.85
C ARG A 63 25.00 19.39 2.33
N GLY A 64 24.86 18.36 3.15
CA GLY A 64 24.95 18.48 4.61
C GLY A 64 23.62 18.64 5.36
N ARG A 65 22.47 18.59 4.68
CA ARG A 65 21.16 18.61 5.33
C ARG A 65 20.23 17.60 4.67
N SER A 66 19.52 16.81 5.45
CA SER A 66 18.43 15.96 4.98
C SER A 66 17.13 16.71 5.17
N PHE A 67 16.42 16.93 4.09
CA PHE A 67 15.12 17.59 4.13
C PHE A 67 13.98 16.68 3.62
N LEU A 68 14.30 15.51 3.05
CA LEU A 68 13.31 14.48 2.78
C LEU A 68 13.17 13.59 4.00
N ASP A 69 12.06 13.74 4.71
CA ASP A 69 11.68 12.86 5.82
C ASP A 69 10.69 11.81 5.30
N LEU A 70 11.14 10.54 5.30
CA LEU A 70 10.30 9.43 4.87
C LEU A 70 9.07 9.24 5.78
N ASP A 71 9.16 9.68 7.04
CA ASP A 71 8.08 9.59 8.01
C ASP A 71 6.89 10.50 7.64
N GLU A 72 7.08 11.49 6.78
CA GLU A 72 5.99 12.30 6.24
C GLU A 72 5.07 11.52 5.28
N PHE A 73 5.55 10.40 4.72
CA PHE A 73 4.71 9.47 3.98
C PHE A 73 3.94 8.49 4.88
N ASN A 74 4.16 8.52 6.19
CA ASN A 74 3.31 7.84 7.15
C ASN A 74 1.94 8.50 7.19
N GLY A 75 0.87 7.72 7.29
CA GLY A 75 -0.44 8.34 7.44
C GLY A 75 -1.64 7.42 7.40
N ALA A 76 -2.79 8.05 7.46
CA ALA A 76 -4.06 7.37 7.52
C ALA A 76 -4.29 6.47 6.29
N SER A 77 -4.82 5.27 6.56
CA SER A 77 -5.29 4.32 5.57
C SER A 77 -6.74 3.97 5.87
N VAL A 78 -7.59 4.01 4.86
CA VAL A 78 -8.99 3.63 4.98
C VAL A 78 -9.32 2.54 3.98
N GLY A 79 -10.22 1.62 4.33
CA GLY A 79 -10.54 0.55 3.40
C GLY A 79 -11.71 -0.31 3.84
N GLY A 80 -11.89 -1.40 3.11
CA GLY A 80 -12.86 -2.42 3.40
C GLY A 80 -12.39 -3.79 2.95
N GLU A 81 -12.94 -4.81 3.57
CA GLU A 81 -12.56 -6.19 3.31
C GLU A 81 -13.77 -7.11 3.46
N TRP A 82 -13.90 -8.02 2.53
CA TRP A 82 -14.85 -9.11 2.60
C TRP A 82 -14.13 -10.41 2.93
N LEU A 83 -14.55 -11.07 4.01
CA LEU A 83 -14.03 -12.33 4.50
C LEU A 83 -15.10 -13.42 4.34
N PHE A 84 -14.68 -14.57 3.83
CA PHE A 84 -15.56 -15.70 3.61
C PHE A 84 -14.88 -17.02 4.03
N PRO A 85 -15.61 -17.93 4.68
CA PRO A 85 -15.05 -19.20 5.13
C PRO A 85 -14.75 -20.10 3.93
N LEU A 86 -13.54 -20.64 3.86
CA LEU A 86 -13.10 -21.65 2.91
C LEU A 86 -13.09 -23.04 3.55
N ALA A 87 -12.71 -23.12 4.83
CA ALA A 87 -12.71 -24.33 5.63
C ALA A 87 -12.88 -23.95 7.12
N ARG A 88 -13.00 -24.93 7.99
CA ARG A 88 -13.24 -24.72 9.44
C ARG A 88 -12.26 -23.77 10.11
N HIS A 89 -11.01 -23.73 9.65
CA HIS A 89 -9.94 -22.90 10.20
C HIS A 89 -9.31 -21.98 9.15
N ILE A 90 -9.91 -21.86 7.97
CA ILE A 90 -9.37 -21.13 6.82
C ILE A 90 -10.43 -20.16 6.30
N GLU A 91 -10.08 -18.90 6.20
CA GLU A 91 -10.86 -17.84 5.56
C GLU A 91 -10.15 -17.31 4.33
N GLY A 92 -10.90 -17.02 3.27
CA GLY A 92 -10.48 -16.17 2.18
C GLY A 92 -10.84 -14.71 2.45
N GLY A 93 -10.05 -13.79 1.93
CA GLY A 93 -10.31 -12.36 2.06
C GLY A 93 -10.05 -11.62 0.74
N ILE A 94 -10.92 -10.66 0.44
CA ILE A 94 -10.72 -9.68 -0.63
C ILE A 94 -10.87 -8.30 0.01
N GLY A 95 -9.80 -7.50 -0.05
CA GLY A 95 -9.79 -6.18 0.57
C GLY A 95 -9.28 -5.11 -0.39
N VAL A 96 -9.73 -3.90 -0.17
CA VAL A 96 -9.22 -2.69 -0.82
C VAL A 96 -8.96 -1.65 0.24
N SER A 97 -7.85 -0.91 0.11
CA SER A 97 -7.56 0.23 0.96
C SER A 97 -7.01 1.40 0.14
N TYR A 98 -6.94 2.54 0.77
CA TYR A 98 -6.44 3.77 0.17
C TYR A 98 -5.60 4.53 1.18
N THR A 99 -4.44 5.03 0.74
CA THR A 99 -3.61 5.99 1.47
C THR A 99 -3.06 7.03 0.50
N SER A 100 -2.89 8.27 0.97
CA SER A 100 -2.30 9.35 0.19
C SER A 100 -1.59 10.29 1.13
N GLN A 101 -0.28 10.46 0.91
CA GLN A 101 0.56 11.32 1.72
C GLN A 101 1.42 12.22 0.84
N THR A 102 1.81 13.35 1.38
CA THR A 102 2.68 14.32 0.73
C THR A 102 3.82 14.64 1.68
N SER A 103 5.04 14.59 1.19
CA SER A 103 6.24 15.07 1.88
C SER A 103 6.67 16.36 1.23
N HIS A 104 6.90 17.38 2.05
CA HIS A 104 7.45 18.65 1.61
C HIS A 104 8.96 18.64 1.80
N THR A 105 9.71 19.00 0.76
CA THR A 105 11.18 19.00 0.79
C THR A 105 11.74 20.23 0.11
N VAL A 106 12.96 20.63 0.50
CA VAL A 106 13.66 21.78 -0.07
C VAL A 106 15.10 21.42 -0.39
N TYR A 107 15.71 22.12 -1.37
CA TYR A 107 17.14 22.01 -1.64
C TYR A 107 17.96 22.61 -0.51
N ALA A 108 18.98 21.88 -0.03
CA ALA A 108 19.78 22.28 1.11
C ALA A 108 20.72 23.48 0.85
N ASP A 109 21.28 23.56 -0.35
CA ASP A 109 22.35 24.53 -0.69
C ASP A 109 22.04 25.34 -1.95
N PHE A 110 20.80 25.35 -2.38
CA PHE A 110 20.33 26.19 -3.45
C PHE A 110 19.15 27.01 -2.96
N VAL A 111 19.16 28.24 -3.34
CA VAL A 111 18.08 29.19 -3.13
C VAL A 111 17.84 29.94 -4.44
N ASP A 112 16.64 30.43 -4.60
CA ASP A 112 16.32 31.33 -5.69
C ASP A 112 17.19 32.60 -5.67
N PRO A 113 17.32 33.31 -6.80
CA PRO A 113 18.05 34.58 -6.85
C PRO A 113 17.57 35.66 -5.87
N ASP A 114 16.33 35.56 -5.40
CA ASP A 114 15.77 36.45 -4.36
C ASP A 114 16.00 35.95 -2.93
N GLY A 115 16.64 34.76 -2.76
CA GLY A 115 17.00 34.17 -1.48
C GLY A 115 15.92 33.29 -0.86
N THR A 116 14.81 33.00 -1.58
CA THR A 116 13.79 32.02 -1.14
C THR A 116 14.26 30.59 -1.31
N GLU A 117 13.70 29.67 -0.54
CA GLU A 117 13.96 28.24 -0.64
C GLU A 117 13.33 27.68 -1.92
N ILE A 118 14.03 26.73 -2.58
CA ILE A 118 13.54 25.98 -3.73
C ILE A 118 12.81 24.76 -3.17
N ASP A 119 11.49 24.78 -3.24
CA ASP A 119 10.62 23.80 -2.57
C ASP A 119 9.95 22.84 -3.54
N GLN A 120 9.67 21.64 -3.03
CA GLN A 120 9.02 20.54 -3.76
C GLN A 120 8.04 19.80 -2.86
N ASP A 121 6.91 19.41 -3.43
CA ASP A 121 5.95 18.48 -2.85
C ASP A 121 6.07 17.13 -3.53
N LEU A 122 6.45 16.12 -2.76
CA LEU A 122 6.50 14.72 -3.18
C LEU A 122 5.24 14.02 -2.68
N LYS A 123 4.42 13.50 -3.59
CA LYS A 123 3.14 12.88 -3.23
C LYS A 123 3.06 11.44 -3.67
N LEU A 124 2.77 10.55 -2.71
CA LEU A 124 2.53 9.13 -2.96
C LEU A 124 1.09 8.75 -2.62
N ARG A 125 0.39 8.14 -3.58
CA ARG A 125 -0.93 7.55 -3.42
C ARG A 125 -0.85 6.06 -3.68
N LEU A 126 -1.44 5.26 -2.80
CA LEU A 126 -1.51 3.81 -2.93
C LEU A 126 -2.95 3.34 -2.79
N THR A 127 -3.35 2.45 -3.69
CA THR A 127 -4.66 1.78 -3.65
C THR A 127 -4.44 0.28 -3.83
N PRO A 128 -4.03 -0.44 -2.79
CA PRO A 128 -3.87 -1.89 -2.86
C PRO A 128 -5.22 -2.61 -2.86
N ILE A 129 -5.34 -3.61 -3.73
CA ILE A 129 -6.37 -4.64 -3.71
C ILE A 129 -5.69 -5.94 -3.30
N ALA A 130 -6.08 -6.54 -2.18
CA ALA A 130 -5.43 -7.73 -1.64
C ALA A 130 -6.36 -8.94 -1.69
N PHE A 131 -5.82 -10.06 -2.15
CA PHE A 131 -6.44 -11.40 -2.09
C PHE A 131 -5.65 -12.21 -1.08
N THR A 132 -6.30 -12.61 0.01
CA THR A 132 -5.63 -13.21 1.16
C THR A 132 -6.27 -14.51 1.59
N VAL A 133 -5.49 -15.35 2.24
CA VAL A 133 -5.97 -16.53 2.97
C VAL A 133 -5.48 -16.40 4.40
N ARG A 134 -6.38 -16.67 5.35
CA ARG A 134 -6.13 -16.58 6.79
C ARG A 134 -6.29 -17.96 7.43
N LEU A 135 -5.39 -18.29 8.34
CA LEU A 135 -5.48 -19.42 9.23
C LEU A 135 -5.93 -18.94 10.61
N ILE A 136 -7.03 -19.50 11.11
CA ILE A 136 -7.62 -19.21 12.42
C ILE A 136 -7.48 -20.48 13.26
N PRO A 137 -6.51 -20.58 14.18
CA PRO A 137 -6.20 -21.82 14.91
C PRO A 137 -7.26 -22.21 15.94
N VAL A 138 -8.21 -21.33 16.21
CA VAL A 138 -9.29 -21.56 17.18
C VAL A 138 -10.61 -21.91 16.48
N SER A 139 -11.59 -22.39 17.26
CA SER A 139 -12.91 -22.69 16.72
C SER A 139 -13.57 -21.44 16.07
N PRO A 140 -14.26 -21.57 14.94
CA PRO A 140 -15.02 -20.47 14.32
C PRO A 140 -16.10 -19.85 15.24
N ARG A 141 -16.50 -20.58 16.28
CA ARG A 141 -17.46 -20.12 17.30
C ARG A 141 -16.78 -19.40 18.49
N SER A 142 -15.44 -19.39 18.54
CA SER A 142 -14.74 -18.65 19.60
C SER A 142 -14.96 -17.15 19.41
N PRO A 143 -15.30 -16.43 20.49
CA PRO A 143 -15.41 -14.97 20.42
C PRO A 143 -14.04 -14.28 20.21
N PHE A 144 -12.94 -14.92 20.58
CA PHE A 144 -11.57 -14.44 20.36
C PHE A 144 -10.91 -15.30 19.30
N GLN A 145 -10.51 -14.67 18.21
CA GLN A 145 -9.99 -15.34 17.02
C GLN A 145 -8.67 -14.68 16.59
N PRO A 146 -7.52 -15.17 17.08
CA PRO A 146 -6.24 -14.82 16.52
C PRO A 146 -6.10 -15.45 15.13
N TYR A 147 -5.41 -14.78 14.24
CA TYR A 147 -5.16 -15.28 12.89
C TYR A 147 -3.83 -14.80 12.34
N VAL A 148 -3.32 -15.58 11.40
CA VAL A 148 -2.20 -15.21 10.52
C VAL A 148 -2.58 -15.54 9.10
N GLY A 149 -2.00 -14.84 8.14
CA GLY A 149 -2.33 -15.09 6.75
C GLY A 149 -1.35 -14.46 5.78
N GLY A 150 -1.63 -14.69 4.52
CA GLY A 150 -0.86 -14.12 3.44
C GLY A 150 -1.62 -14.20 2.12
N GLY A 151 -1.05 -13.58 1.09
CA GLY A 151 -1.66 -13.54 -0.22
C GLY A 151 -0.91 -12.69 -1.21
N ILE A 152 -1.65 -12.15 -2.16
CA ILE A 152 -1.12 -11.28 -3.22
C ILE A 152 -1.89 -9.97 -3.20
N GLY A 153 -1.16 -8.86 -3.26
CA GLY A 153 -1.70 -7.53 -3.47
C GLY A 153 -1.44 -7.04 -4.91
N LEU A 154 -2.44 -6.40 -5.47
CA LEU A 154 -2.31 -5.57 -6.68
C LEU A 154 -2.33 -4.12 -6.20
N ILE A 155 -1.20 -3.45 -6.24
CA ILE A 155 -1.05 -2.08 -5.75
C ILE A 155 -1.12 -1.13 -6.93
N SER A 156 -2.25 -0.45 -7.08
CA SER A 156 -2.35 0.70 -7.98
C SER A 156 -1.76 1.91 -7.27
N TRP A 157 -0.86 2.62 -7.92
CA TRP A 157 -0.12 3.70 -7.32
C TRP A 157 0.03 4.90 -8.27
N LYS A 158 0.26 6.05 -7.66
CA LYS A 158 0.60 7.29 -8.36
C LYS A 158 1.61 8.05 -7.50
N TYR A 159 2.72 8.42 -8.12
CA TYR A 159 3.76 9.24 -7.54
C TYR A 159 3.86 10.56 -8.32
N THR A 160 4.02 11.67 -7.61
CA THR A 160 4.04 13.00 -8.20
C THR A 160 5.10 13.84 -7.49
N GLU A 161 5.91 14.57 -8.25
CA GLU A 161 6.85 15.58 -7.77
C GLU A 161 6.45 16.92 -8.38
N VAL A 162 6.10 17.90 -7.56
CA VAL A 162 5.65 19.22 -7.99
C VAL A 162 6.41 20.29 -7.24
N GLY A 163 6.87 21.32 -7.93
CA GLY A 163 7.57 22.44 -7.33
C GLY A 163 8.67 22.97 -8.20
N GLU A 164 9.71 23.50 -7.60
CA GLU A 164 10.85 24.08 -8.26
C GLU A 164 12.02 23.10 -8.30
N PHE A 165 12.66 23.02 -9.45
CA PHE A 165 13.76 22.08 -9.73
C PHE A 165 14.98 22.83 -10.26
N VAL A 166 16.18 22.34 -9.93
CA VAL A 166 17.43 22.87 -10.44
C VAL A 166 17.92 22.00 -11.60
N ASP A 167 18.05 22.57 -12.80
CA ASP A 167 18.66 21.88 -13.93
C ASP A 167 20.19 21.96 -13.84
N PHE A 168 20.81 20.88 -13.37
CA PHE A 168 22.27 20.79 -13.24
C PHE A 168 23.00 20.70 -14.58
N ASN A 169 22.31 20.39 -15.67
CA ASN A 169 22.86 20.29 -17.01
C ASN A 169 22.80 21.62 -17.78
N ALA A 170 21.85 22.48 -17.43
CA ALA A 170 21.61 23.77 -18.08
C ALA A 170 22.06 24.96 -17.19
N GLY A 171 23.23 24.89 -16.56
CA GLY A 171 23.79 26.02 -15.83
C GLY A 171 23.14 26.30 -14.47
N ARG A 172 22.39 25.36 -13.92
CA ARG A 172 21.63 25.45 -12.67
C ARG A 172 20.46 26.42 -12.74
N GLU A 173 19.80 26.45 -13.89
CA GLU A 173 18.52 27.18 -14.02
C GLU A 173 17.46 26.56 -13.13
N ILE A 174 16.67 27.40 -12.45
CA ILE A 174 15.55 26.97 -11.64
C ILE A 174 14.30 27.02 -12.51
N PHE A 175 13.55 25.95 -12.50
CA PHE A 175 12.31 25.84 -13.29
C PHE A 175 11.20 25.17 -12.49
N ASN A 176 9.96 25.56 -12.75
CA ASN A 176 8.80 24.88 -12.20
C ASN A 176 8.53 23.60 -12.97
N GLY A 177 8.43 22.46 -12.25
CA GLY A 177 8.18 21.14 -12.80
C GLY A 177 6.96 20.47 -12.16
N ASN A 178 6.38 19.55 -12.92
CA ASN A 178 5.33 18.65 -12.45
C ASN A 178 5.57 17.29 -13.12
N PHE A 179 6.18 16.40 -12.38
CA PHE A 179 6.50 15.05 -12.83
C PHE A 179 5.53 14.07 -12.19
N GLU A 180 4.94 13.21 -13.00
CA GLU A 180 3.92 12.26 -12.57
C GLU A 180 4.11 10.91 -13.23
N GLU A 181 4.12 9.85 -12.41
CA GLU A 181 4.10 8.47 -12.89
C GLU A 181 3.08 7.66 -12.09
N SER A 182 2.50 6.67 -12.76
CA SER A 182 1.50 5.80 -12.14
C SER A 182 1.55 4.39 -12.73
N GLY A 183 1.13 3.41 -11.95
CA GLY A 183 1.13 2.03 -12.40
C GLY A 183 0.33 1.12 -11.51
N THR A 184 0.42 -0.18 -11.83
CA THR A 184 -0.13 -1.24 -10.99
C THR A 184 0.86 -2.39 -10.95
N ASN A 185 1.32 -2.72 -9.75
CA ASN A 185 2.30 -3.77 -9.51
C ASN A 185 1.76 -4.80 -8.54
N ALA A 186 2.11 -6.06 -8.76
CA ALA A 186 1.74 -7.16 -7.88
C ALA A 186 2.86 -7.44 -6.87
N GLY A 187 2.47 -7.84 -5.67
CA GLY A 187 3.45 -8.26 -4.67
C GLY A 187 2.83 -9.08 -3.54
N PRO A 188 3.68 -9.70 -2.70
CA PRO A 188 3.21 -10.48 -1.56
C PRO A 188 2.58 -9.59 -0.50
N VAL A 189 1.59 -10.17 0.18
CA VAL A 189 0.96 -9.60 1.37
C VAL A 189 1.04 -10.63 2.49
N PHE A 190 1.47 -10.19 3.68
CA PHE A 190 1.44 -10.97 4.91
C PHE A 190 0.64 -10.21 5.96
N LEU A 191 -0.09 -10.93 6.77
CA LEU A 191 -0.92 -10.30 7.79
C LEU A 191 -1.04 -11.17 9.04
N GLY A 192 -1.31 -10.53 10.15
CA GLY A 192 -1.61 -11.20 11.40
C GLY A 192 -2.45 -10.28 12.27
N GLY A 193 -3.34 -10.85 13.06
CA GLY A 193 -4.24 -10.05 13.86
C GLY A 193 -5.05 -10.83 14.86
N ILE A 194 -5.88 -10.10 15.53
CA ILE A 194 -6.89 -10.63 16.47
C ILE A 194 -8.25 -10.06 16.10
N ARG A 195 -9.25 -10.91 16.16
CA ARG A 195 -10.65 -10.52 15.95
C ARG A 195 -11.48 -10.96 17.13
N PHE A 196 -12.34 -10.06 17.61
CA PHE A 196 -13.43 -10.37 18.52
C PHE A 196 -14.70 -10.53 17.69
N ALA A 197 -15.23 -11.75 17.66
CA ALA A 197 -16.30 -12.16 16.79
C ALA A 197 -17.56 -12.43 17.60
N GLY A 198 -18.54 -11.52 17.52
CA GLY A 198 -19.92 -11.75 18.01
C GLY A 198 -20.81 -12.41 16.94
N ASP A 199 -22.11 -12.49 17.22
CA ASP A 199 -23.07 -13.10 16.30
C ASP A 199 -23.32 -12.26 15.04
N ALA A 200 -23.46 -10.95 15.17
CA ALA A 200 -23.77 -10.05 14.07
C ALA A 200 -22.62 -9.07 13.75
N PHE A 201 -21.71 -8.87 14.70
CA PHE A 201 -20.64 -7.89 14.55
C PHE A 201 -19.28 -8.48 14.90
N SER A 202 -18.24 -7.89 14.34
CA SER A 202 -16.86 -8.19 14.69
C SER A 202 -16.07 -6.90 14.80
N THR A 203 -15.04 -6.94 15.65
CA THR A 203 -14.02 -5.88 15.73
C THR A 203 -12.66 -6.52 15.90
N GLY A 204 -11.62 -5.84 15.52
CA GLY A 204 -10.28 -6.42 15.61
C GLY A 204 -9.16 -5.44 15.32
N PHE A 205 -7.96 -5.99 15.43
CA PHE A 205 -6.72 -5.30 15.06
C PHE A 205 -5.92 -6.21 14.15
N GLU A 206 -5.37 -5.65 13.08
CA GLU A 206 -4.55 -6.35 12.09
C GLU A 206 -3.29 -5.56 11.78
N ILE A 207 -2.17 -6.26 11.71
CA ILE A 207 -0.92 -5.75 11.14
C ILE A 207 -0.77 -6.42 9.78
N ARG A 208 -0.54 -5.60 8.76
CA ARG A 208 -0.36 -6.06 7.38
C ARG A 208 0.96 -5.53 6.84
N TYR A 209 1.74 -6.41 6.25
CA TYR A 209 2.92 -6.09 5.47
C TYR A 209 2.62 -6.33 4.01
N GLN A 210 3.00 -5.40 3.14
CA GLN A 210 2.95 -5.57 1.69
C GLN A 210 4.26 -5.12 1.06
N HIS A 211 4.61 -5.71 -0.07
CA HIS A 211 5.80 -5.32 -0.82
C HIS A 211 5.51 -5.36 -2.31
N ALA A 212 5.83 -4.28 -3.01
CA ALA A 212 5.84 -4.20 -4.46
C ALA A 212 6.76 -3.05 -4.88
N LYS A 213 7.25 -3.07 -6.12
CA LYS A 213 8.06 -2.00 -6.70
C LYS A 213 7.43 -1.52 -7.99
N GLY A 214 7.39 -0.22 -8.17
CA GLY A 214 6.98 0.44 -9.41
C GLY A 214 8.17 0.84 -10.27
N ASP A 215 7.95 0.94 -11.56
CA ASP A 215 8.91 1.51 -12.52
C ASP A 215 8.57 2.97 -12.77
N LEU A 216 9.57 3.85 -12.71
CA LEU A 216 9.47 5.27 -13.00
C LEU A 216 10.11 5.60 -14.34
N GLY A 217 9.64 6.66 -14.97
CA GLY A 217 10.22 7.20 -16.22
C GLY A 217 11.56 7.89 -16.00
N SER A 218 12.17 8.30 -17.11
CA SER A 218 13.49 8.96 -17.12
C SER A 218 13.50 10.36 -16.51
N ASP A 219 12.35 10.91 -16.21
CA ASP A 219 12.21 12.26 -15.65
C ASP A 219 12.40 12.28 -14.14
N PHE A 220 12.51 11.10 -13.50
CA PHE A 220 12.75 10.95 -12.08
C PHE A 220 14.23 10.67 -11.77
N ALA A 221 14.63 10.99 -10.55
CA ALA A 221 16.03 10.81 -10.08
C ALA A 221 16.50 9.34 -10.06
N ALA A 222 15.56 8.39 -9.98
CA ALA A 222 15.86 6.96 -10.07
C ALA A 222 14.71 6.19 -10.77
N PRO A 223 15.00 5.00 -11.33
CA PRO A 223 14.04 4.27 -12.17
C PRO A 223 12.99 3.47 -11.41
N LYS A 224 13.06 3.40 -10.09
CA LYS A 224 12.16 2.59 -9.26
C LYS A 224 11.55 3.39 -8.12
N ILE A 225 10.41 2.90 -7.63
CA ILE A 225 9.81 3.33 -6.37
C ILE A 225 9.36 2.11 -5.58
N ASP A 226 9.75 2.00 -4.31
CA ASP A 226 9.25 0.98 -3.40
C ASP A 226 7.89 1.41 -2.84
N LEU A 227 6.90 0.55 -3.06
CA LEU A 227 5.50 0.74 -2.67
C LEU A 227 5.16 -0.06 -1.39
N GLY A 228 6.17 -0.71 -0.82
CA GLY A 228 6.04 -1.57 0.34
C GLY A 228 5.90 -0.80 1.64
N GLY A 229 5.39 -1.51 2.65
CA GLY A 229 5.24 -0.93 3.98
C GLY A 229 4.38 -1.77 4.91
N TRP A 230 4.19 -1.24 6.10
CA TRP A 230 3.36 -1.79 7.14
C TRP A 230 2.06 -0.99 7.26
N THR A 231 0.96 -1.69 7.48
CA THR A 231 -0.32 -1.06 7.80
C THR A 231 -0.85 -1.63 9.11
N TYR A 232 -1.19 -0.77 10.04
CA TYR A 232 -1.79 -1.11 11.32
C TYR A 232 -3.26 -0.75 11.25
N ASN A 233 -4.14 -1.76 11.22
CA ASN A 233 -5.56 -1.58 10.98
C ASN A 233 -6.39 -1.90 12.22
N PHE A 234 -7.30 -1.01 12.56
CA PHE A 234 -8.49 -1.34 13.32
C PHE A 234 -9.59 -1.77 12.35
N THR A 235 -10.29 -2.84 12.68
CA THR A 235 -11.36 -3.40 11.84
C THR A 235 -12.67 -3.44 12.61
N ALA A 236 -13.75 -3.08 11.92
CA ALA A 236 -15.12 -3.23 12.43
C ALA A 236 -16.02 -3.73 11.31
N GLY A 237 -16.83 -4.75 11.58
CA GLY A 237 -17.61 -5.39 10.53
C GLY A 237 -18.90 -6.04 10.96
N VAL A 238 -19.68 -6.36 9.95
CA VAL A 238 -20.94 -7.10 10.06
C VAL A 238 -20.74 -8.54 9.60
N ARG A 239 -21.31 -9.48 10.36
CA ARG A 239 -21.23 -10.92 10.13
C ARG A 239 -22.62 -11.48 9.78
N PHE A 240 -22.71 -12.28 8.74
CA PHE A 240 -23.94 -12.87 8.24
C PHE A 240 -23.75 -14.28 7.67
#